data_55eb5e0f52884b4aa004eb7cdc71b1a0
#
_entry.id   55eb5e0f52884b4aa004eb7cdc71b1a0
#
_cell.length_a   1.000
_cell.length_b   1.000
_cell.length_c   1.000
_cell.angle_alpha   90.00
_cell.angle_beta   90.00
_cell.angle_gamma   90.00
#
_symmetry.space_group_name_H-M   'P 1'
#
loop_
_entity.id
_entity.type
_entity.pdbx_description
1 polymer ?
#
loop_
_entity_poly.entity_id
_entity_poly.type
_entity_poly.pdbx_seq_one_letter_code
_entity_poly.pdbx_strand_id
1 'polypeptide(L)'
;MKDARGNAVFPPLWGPDTFNNGAGMNRLAMATRFVKHNMPQGTNFDAPQLSDDDAYDVAAYMLSKPRPEKANLEADFPARWNKPVDSAFPPYLLGAPADQHRFGPLPPLVAKQKEMMEQLKAGAAAERAKAKAAQ
;
A
#
# COMPACT_ATOMS: atom_id res chain seq x y z
N MET A 1 -3.55 25.90 7.42
CA MET A 1 -3.79 26.56 8.73
C MET A 1 -2.68 26.10 9.67
N LYS A 2 -2.07 27.02 10.40
CA LYS A 2 -1.05 26.70 11.41
C LYS A 2 -1.60 27.03 12.79
N ASP A 3 -1.19 26.26 13.81
CA ASP A 3 -1.50 26.55 15.21
C ASP A 3 -0.66 27.73 15.75
N ALA A 4 -0.89 28.16 16.99
CA ALA A 4 -0.17 29.24 17.63
C ALA A 4 1.35 28.98 17.80
N ARG A 5 1.80 27.73 17.62
CA ARG A 5 3.20 27.29 17.68
C ARG A 5 3.83 27.15 16.29
N GLY A 6 3.08 27.49 15.22
CA GLY A 6 3.55 27.39 13.85
C GLY A 6 3.43 26.00 13.21
N ASN A 7 2.89 25.01 13.91
CA ASN A 7 2.67 23.67 13.37
C ASN A 7 1.44 23.64 12.47
N ALA A 8 1.45 22.79 11.44
CA ALA A 8 0.27 22.54 10.63
C ALA A 8 -0.84 21.89 11.48
N VAL A 9 -2.02 22.50 11.52
CA VAL A 9 -3.21 21.93 12.19
C VAL A 9 -3.67 20.68 11.45
N PHE A 10 -3.56 20.72 10.11
CA PHE A 10 -3.74 19.55 9.26
C PHE A 10 -2.40 19.23 8.57
N PRO A 11 -1.90 18.01 8.66
CA PRO A 11 -0.67 17.64 7.98
C PRO A 11 -0.84 17.78 6.46
N PRO A 12 0.20 18.22 5.73
CA PRO A 12 0.14 18.30 4.28
C PRO A 12 -0.05 16.91 3.66
N LEU A 13 -0.82 16.85 2.57
CA LEU A 13 -1.12 15.61 1.86
C LEU A 13 0.00 15.20 0.89
N TRP A 14 0.86 16.14 0.49
CA TRP A 14 2.02 15.96 -0.40
C TRP A 14 3.08 17.01 -0.13
N GLY A 15 4.21 16.89 -0.82
CA GLY A 15 5.36 17.78 -0.64
C GLY A 15 6.31 17.33 0.47
N PRO A 16 7.29 18.16 0.84
CA PRO A 16 8.41 17.74 1.70
C PRO A 16 8.02 17.42 3.15
N ASP A 17 6.92 17.97 3.63
CA ASP A 17 6.49 17.85 5.04
C ASP A 17 5.39 16.79 5.24
N THR A 18 5.08 16.00 4.21
CA THR A 18 4.08 14.92 4.30
C THR A 18 4.72 13.59 4.73
N PHE A 19 3.88 12.56 4.87
CA PHE A 19 4.36 11.18 5.06
C PHE A 19 5.21 10.72 3.87
N ASN A 20 6.21 9.88 4.13
CA ASN A 20 7.14 9.38 3.12
C ASN A 20 6.52 8.24 2.28
N ASN A 21 7.23 7.84 1.22
CA ASN A 21 6.79 6.81 0.29
C ASN A 21 6.72 5.38 0.88
N GLY A 22 7.34 5.12 2.04
CA GLY A 22 7.24 3.85 2.77
C GLY A 22 6.05 3.78 3.72
N ALA A 23 5.35 4.90 3.97
CA ALA A 23 4.21 4.93 4.86
C ALA A 23 3.03 4.09 4.33
N GLY A 24 2.29 3.45 5.24
CA GLY A 24 1.08 2.71 4.88
C GLY A 24 0.05 3.56 4.13
N MET A 25 -0.01 4.86 4.44
CA MET A 25 -0.89 5.83 3.77
C MET A 25 -0.48 6.09 2.31
N ASN A 26 0.74 5.73 1.90
CA ASN A 26 1.17 5.76 0.50
C ASN A 26 0.70 4.55 -0.32
N ARG A 27 -0.12 3.69 0.26
CA ARG A 27 -0.72 2.54 -0.41
C ARG A 27 -2.15 2.88 -0.82
N LEU A 28 -2.46 2.65 -2.09
CA LEU A 28 -3.74 3.06 -2.67
C LEU A 28 -4.94 2.49 -1.92
N ALA A 29 -4.96 1.19 -1.62
CA ALA A 29 -6.07 0.56 -0.90
C ALA A 29 -6.25 1.12 0.52
N MET A 30 -5.17 1.46 1.21
CA MET A 30 -5.23 2.06 2.55
C MET A 30 -5.70 3.51 2.49
N ALA A 31 -5.17 4.30 1.55
CA ALA A 31 -5.58 5.69 1.35
C ALA A 31 -7.05 5.79 0.95
N THR A 32 -7.53 4.93 0.04
CA THR A 32 -8.94 4.88 -0.36
C THR A 32 -9.85 4.60 0.83
N ARG A 33 -9.52 3.60 1.65
CA ARG A 33 -10.30 3.30 2.87
C ARG A 33 -10.33 4.48 3.84
N PHE A 34 -9.17 5.12 4.04
CA PHE A 34 -9.09 6.28 4.92
C PHE A 34 -9.96 7.44 4.40
N VAL A 35 -9.84 7.76 3.12
CA VAL A 35 -10.63 8.83 2.48
C VAL A 35 -12.12 8.52 2.61
N LYS A 36 -12.56 7.32 2.28
CA LYS A 36 -13.97 6.93 2.33
C LYS A 36 -14.59 7.10 3.71
N HIS A 37 -13.90 6.67 4.75
CA HIS A 37 -14.48 6.60 6.10
C HIS A 37 -14.18 7.79 7.00
N ASN A 38 -13.27 8.69 6.57
CA ASN A 38 -12.85 9.84 7.38
C ASN A 38 -12.97 11.19 6.66
N MET A 39 -13.29 11.21 5.37
CA MET A 39 -13.33 12.42 4.57
C MET A 39 -14.66 12.56 3.81
N PRO A 40 -15.17 13.77 3.65
CA PRO A 40 -14.73 15.04 4.24
C PRO A 40 -14.94 15.08 5.76
N GLN A 41 -14.51 16.18 6.40
CA GLN A 41 -14.68 16.35 7.85
C GLN A 41 -16.15 16.15 8.26
N GLY A 42 -16.37 15.36 9.32
CA GLY A 42 -17.71 14.97 9.78
C GLY A 42 -18.18 13.62 9.25
N THR A 43 -17.46 13.01 8.29
CA THR A 43 -17.69 11.62 7.87
C THR A 43 -17.22 10.67 8.96
N ASN A 44 -17.91 9.54 9.08
CA ASN A 44 -17.52 8.43 9.94
C ASN A 44 -17.74 7.09 9.21
N PHE A 45 -17.31 6.00 9.82
CA PHE A 45 -17.36 4.67 9.22
C PHE A 45 -18.78 4.23 8.85
N ASP A 46 -19.77 4.55 9.70
CA ASP A 46 -21.16 4.11 9.52
C ASP A 46 -21.95 4.98 8.54
N ALA A 47 -21.43 6.18 8.24
CA ALA A 47 -22.08 7.15 7.35
C ALA A 47 -21.04 7.77 6.38
N PRO A 48 -20.46 6.99 5.47
CA PRO A 48 -19.54 7.50 4.47
C PRO A 48 -20.28 8.40 3.48
N GLN A 49 -19.67 9.54 3.13
CA GLN A 49 -20.27 10.50 2.18
C GLN A 49 -19.78 10.28 0.73
N LEU A 50 -18.63 9.63 0.57
CA LEU A 50 -18.06 9.36 -0.76
C LEU A 50 -18.43 7.95 -1.23
N SER A 51 -18.62 7.79 -2.54
CA SER A 51 -18.65 6.48 -3.18
C SER A 51 -17.28 5.80 -3.10
N ASP A 52 -17.21 4.51 -3.42
CA ASP A 52 -15.92 3.80 -3.52
C ASP A 52 -15.04 4.39 -4.62
N ASP A 53 -15.64 4.74 -5.77
CA ASP A 53 -14.95 5.30 -6.91
C ASP A 53 -14.42 6.72 -6.60
N ASP A 54 -15.23 7.59 -6.01
CA ASP A 54 -14.78 8.93 -5.60
C ASP A 54 -13.63 8.86 -4.59
N ALA A 55 -13.74 7.99 -3.59
CA ALA A 55 -12.69 7.81 -2.60
C ALA A 55 -11.39 7.26 -3.23
N TYR A 56 -11.52 6.36 -4.21
CA TYR A 56 -10.39 5.83 -4.97
C TYR A 56 -9.71 6.93 -5.80
N ASP A 57 -10.47 7.72 -6.53
CA ASP A 57 -9.96 8.79 -7.38
C ASP A 57 -9.26 9.88 -6.56
N VAL A 58 -9.84 10.28 -5.44
CA VAL A 58 -9.22 11.24 -4.50
C VAL A 58 -7.92 10.68 -3.94
N ALA A 59 -7.90 9.42 -3.52
CA ALA A 59 -6.69 8.77 -3.01
C ALA A 59 -5.61 8.68 -4.10
N ALA A 60 -5.96 8.25 -5.31
CA ALA A 60 -5.03 8.15 -6.44
C ALA A 60 -4.44 9.52 -6.80
N TYR A 61 -5.28 10.56 -6.84
CA TYR A 61 -4.83 11.92 -7.08
C TYR A 61 -3.84 12.40 -6.00
N MET A 62 -4.15 12.19 -4.73
CA MET A 62 -3.25 12.53 -3.62
C MET A 62 -1.91 11.78 -3.72
N LEU A 63 -1.95 10.49 -4.04
CA LEU A 63 -0.76 9.65 -4.13
C LEU A 63 0.06 9.89 -5.41
N SER A 64 -0.50 10.55 -6.43
CA SER A 64 0.24 10.95 -7.62
C SER A 64 1.25 12.07 -7.35
N LYS A 65 1.11 12.80 -6.25
CA LYS A 65 1.94 13.96 -5.92
C LYS A 65 3.26 13.53 -5.27
N PRO A 66 4.33 14.35 -5.42
CA PRO A 66 5.63 14.04 -4.84
C PRO A 66 5.59 14.05 -3.30
N ARG A 67 6.42 13.22 -2.70
CA ARG A 67 6.56 13.06 -1.25
C ARG A 67 7.98 12.65 -0.89
N PRO A 68 8.40 12.78 0.39
CA PRO A 68 9.72 12.37 0.84
C PRO A 68 9.98 10.88 0.59
N GLU A 69 11.22 10.56 0.29
CA GLU A 69 11.67 9.17 0.19
C GLU A 69 12.13 8.66 1.56
N LYS A 70 11.69 7.46 1.91
CA LYS A 70 12.18 6.75 3.09
C LYS A 70 13.50 6.08 2.77
N ALA A 71 14.49 6.24 3.63
CA ALA A 71 15.74 5.49 3.53
C ALA A 71 15.50 3.99 3.77
N ASN A 72 16.26 3.12 3.11
CA ASN A 72 16.27 1.67 3.29
C ASN A 72 14.88 1.01 3.11
N LEU A 73 14.12 1.43 2.11
CA LEU A 73 12.80 0.87 1.79
C LEU A 73 12.83 -0.65 1.54
N GLU A 74 13.93 -1.15 1.02
CA GLU A 74 14.15 -2.58 0.75
C GLU A 74 14.16 -3.43 2.03
N ALA A 75 14.47 -2.84 3.17
CA ALA A 75 14.47 -3.50 4.47
C ALA A 75 13.06 -3.67 5.07
N ASP A 76 12.05 -2.94 4.57
CA ASP A 76 10.68 -3.03 5.08
C ASP A 76 10.04 -4.41 4.80
N PHE A 77 10.45 -5.05 3.70
CA PHE A 77 9.93 -6.35 3.29
C PHE A 77 11.07 -7.30 2.90
N PRO A 78 11.84 -7.83 3.88
CA PRO A 78 12.93 -8.77 3.60
C PRO A 78 12.40 -10.04 2.89
N ALA A 79 11.23 -10.51 3.27
CA ALA A 79 10.47 -11.53 2.54
C ALA A 79 9.59 -10.85 1.48
N ARG A 80 10.14 -10.69 0.28
CA ARG A 80 9.53 -9.90 -0.81
C ARG A 80 8.11 -10.32 -1.19
N TRP A 81 7.78 -11.61 -1.02
CA TRP A 81 6.42 -12.11 -1.27
C TRP A 81 5.36 -11.61 -0.28
N ASN A 82 5.77 -11.10 0.88
CA ASN A 82 4.89 -10.47 1.85
C ASN A 82 4.63 -8.98 1.57
N LYS A 83 5.35 -8.42 0.60
CA LYS A 83 5.18 -7.02 0.23
C LYS A 83 3.77 -6.80 -0.34
N PRO A 84 3.01 -5.82 0.18
CA PRO A 84 1.69 -5.52 -0.35
C PRO A 84 1.74 -5.16 -1.83
N VAL A 85 0.77 -5.63 -2.61
CA VAL A 85 0.73 -5.42 -4.06
C VAL A 85 0.61 -3.94 -4.47
N ASP A 86 0.06 -3.10 -3.59
CA ASP A 86 -0.10 -1.67 -3.76
C ASP A 86 1.04 -0.83 -3.15
N SER A 87 2.20 -1.44 -2.88
CA SER A 87 3.39 -0.70 -2.46
C SER A 87 3.96 0.09 -3.62
N ALA A 88 4.08 1.41 -3.43
CA ALA A 88 4.47 2.35 -4.48
C ALA A 88 6.00 2.50 -4.67
N PHE A 89 6.78 1.49 -4.28
CA PHE A 89 8.23 1.50 -4.38
C PHE A 89 8.80 0.13 -4.79
N PRO A 90 9.96 0.08 -5.47
CA PRO A 90 10.59 -1.18 -5.88
C PRO A 90 11.11 -1.99 -4.68
N PRO A 91 11.43 -3.29 -4.88
CA PRO A 91 11.26 -4.01 -6.12
C PRO A 91 9.80 -4.37 -6.38
N TYR A 92 9.37 -4.19 -7.65
CA TYR A 92 8.03 -4.58 -8.08
C TYR A 92 8.05 -6.05 -8.46
N LEU A 93 7.21 -6.82 -7.80
CA LEU A 93 7.04 -8.24 -8.05
C LEU A 93 5.95 -8.50 -9.09
N LEU A 94 5.79 -9.76 -9.46
CA LEU A 94 4.69 -10.22 -10.30
C LEU A 94 4.78 -9.79 -11.77
N GLY A 95 5.89 -9.16 -12.20
CA GLY A 95 6.09 -8.76 -13.58
C GLY A 95 5.12 -7.66 -14.07
N ALA A 96 4.51 -6.94 -13.14
CA ALA A 96 3.62 -5.83 -13.46
C ALA A 96 4.39 -4.49 -13.45
N PRO A 97 3.94 -3.49 -14.23
CA PRO A 97 4.57 -2.18 -14.23
C PRO A 97 4.35 -1.43 -12.91
N ALA A 98 5.25 -0.49 -12.60
CA ALA A 98 5.19 0.31 -11.39
C ALA A 98 3.84 1.03 -11.19
N ASP A 99 3.28 1.57 -12.27
CA ASP A 99 2.01 2.30 -12.21
C ASP A 99 0.83 1.41 -11.84
N GLN A 100 0.84 0.14 -12.22
CA GLN A 100 -0.18 -0.80 -11.78
C GLN A 100 -0.12 -1.05 -10.27
N HIS A 101 1.08 -1.12 -9.69
CA HIS A 101 1.26 -1.21 -8.24
C HIS A 101 0.81 0.07 -7.52
N ARG A 102 0.95 1.23 -8.15
CA ARG A 102 0.61 2.53 -7.56
C ARG A 102 -0.87 2.88 -7.69
N PHE A 103 -1.47 2.59 -8.84
CA PHE A 103 -2.79 3.11 -9.23
C PHE A 103 -3.77 2.03 -9.68
N GLY A 104 -3.36 0.76 -9.67
CA GLY A 104 -4.21 -0.36 -10.08
C GLY A 104 -4.26 -0.58 -11.61
N PRO A 105 -5.11 -1.49 -12.06
CA PRO A 105 -6.05 -2.29 -11.24
C PRO A 105 -5.32 -3.29 -10.33
N LEU A 106 -5.71 -3.34 -9.06
CA LEU A 106 -5.07 -4.20 -8.05
C LEU A 106 -5.56 -5.66 -8.04
N PRO A 107 -6.83 -6.01 -8.37
CA PRO A 107 -7.31 -7.38 -8.28
C PRO A 107 -6.46 -8.42 -9.02
N PRO A 108 -5.94 -8.16 -10.24
CA PRO A 108 -5.05 -9.10 -10.93
C PRO A 108 -3.74 -9.36 -10.17
N LEU A 109 -3.19 -8.33 -9.52
CA LEU A 109 -1.97 -8.45 -8.72
C LEU A 109 -2.21 -9.27 -7.45
N VAL A 110 -3.35 -9.07 -6.80
CA VAL A 110 -3.75 -9.83 -5.60
C VAL A 110 -3.90 -11.31 -5.95
N ALA A 111 -4.57 -11.63 -7.07
CA ALA A 111 -4.72 -13.01 -7.52
C ALA A 111 -3.37 -13.68 -7.80
N LYS A 112 -2.49 -12.99 -8.51
CA LYS A 112 -1.15 -13.50 -8.84
C LYS A 112 -0.26 -13.68 -7.59
N GLN A 113 -0.34 -12.76 -6.63
CA GLN A 113 0.38 -12.89 -5.37
C GLN A 113 -0.11 -14.10 -4.57
N LYS A 114 -1.42 -14.33 -4.52
CA LYS A 114 -2.02 -15.48 -3.85
C LYS A 114 -1.52 -16.79 -4.45
N GLU A 115 -1.54 -16.90 -5.77
CA GLU A 115 -1.03 -18.07 -6.49
C GLU A 115 0.46 -18.33 -6.18
N MET A 116 1.29 -17.29 -6.24
CA MET A 116 2.70 -17.38 -5.88
C MET A 116 2.90 -17.87 -4.45
N MET A 117 2.12 -17.36 -3.50
CA MET A 117 2.20 -17.79 -2.10
C MET A 117 1.80 -19.25 -1.90
N GLU A 118 0.80 -19.73 -2.62
CA GLU A 118 0.39 -21.14 -2.58
C GLU A 118 1.51 -22.05 -3.14
N GLN A 119 2.13 -21.67 -4.24
CA GLN A 119 3.28 -22.40 -4.81
C GLN A 119 4.47 -22.45 -3.84
N LEU A 120 4.80 -21.35 -3.17
CA LEU A 120 5.87 -21.31 -2.17
C LEU A 120 5.56 -22.21 -0.97
N LYS A 121 4.33 -22.22 -0.48
CA LYS A 121 3.90 -23.10 0.61
C LYS A 121 3.98 -24.59 0.21
N ALA A 122 3.53 -24.92 -0.99
CA ALA A 122 3.58 -26.28 -1.51
C ALA A 122 5.04 -26.76 -1.67
N GLY A 123 5.92 -25.93 -2.20
CA GLY A 123 7.35 -26.21 -2.31
C GLY A 123 8.00 -26.46 -0.95
N ALA A 124 7.76 -25.60 0.01
CA ALA A 124 8.30 -25.75 1.36
C ALA A 124 7.77 -27.01 2.08
N ALA A 125 6.50 -27.36 1.86
CA ALA A 125 5.92 -28.61 2.39
C ALA A 125 6.57 -29.85 1.77
N ALA A 126 6.81 -29.86 0.46
CA ALA A 126 7.47 -30.94 -0.24
C ALA A 126 8.93 -31.14 0.23
N GLU A 127 9.67 -30.06 0.44
CA GLU A 127 11.03 -30.13 0.97
C GLU A 127 11.08 -30.69 2.40
N ARG A 128 10.14 -30.27 3.26
CA ARG A 128 10.03 -30.81 4.63
C ARG A 128 9.69 -32.30 4.64
N ALA A 129 8.81 -32.75 3.73
CA ALA A 129 8.46 -34.15 3.59
C ALA A 129 9.66 -35.02 3.14
N LYS A 130 10.45 -34.52 2.17
CA LYS A 130 11.69 -35.20 1.72
C LYS A 130 12.72 -35.27 2.85
N ALA A 131 12.93 -34.20 3.60
CA ALA A 131 13.87 -34.17 4.74
C ALA A 131 13.47 -35.18 5.84
N LYS A 132 12.16 -35.34 6.09
CA LYS A 132 11.64 -36.29 7.07
C LYS A 132 11.76 -37.74 6.61
N ALA A 133 11.64 -38.03 5.31
CA ALA A 133 11.78 -39.37 4.73
C ALA A 133 13.24 -39.81 4.64
N ALA A 134 14.21 -38.91 4.75
CA ALA A 134 15.64 -39.17 4.69
C ALA A 134 16.28 -39.45 6.08
N GLN A 135 15.50 -39.37 7.15
CA GLN A 135 15.90 -39.67 8.54
C GLN A 135 15.42 -41.06 8.96
#